data_d75ebd018ecb0105ff9674ee00caefc6
#
_entry.id   d75ebd018ecb0105ff9674ee00caefc6
#
_cell.length_a   1.000
_cell.length_b   1.000
_cell.length_c   1.000
_cell.angle_alpha   90.00
_cell.angle_beta   90.00
_cell.angle_gamma   90.00
#
_symmetry.space_group_name_H-M   'P 1'
#
loop_
_entity.id
_entity.type
_entity.pdbx_description
1 polymer ?
#
loop_
_entity_poly.entity_id
_entity_poly.type
_entity_poly.pdbx_seq_one_letter_code
_entity_poly.pdbx_strand_id
1 'polypeptide(L)'
;SDEATPAMTGTYVRRLFDQHAPEFDAALVGRLNYRGPELLLKAVRELAGDRLGAMLDLGCGTGLAGVAFRPYVDRLAGMDISPGMIEQARAKNVYDELAAADLLEFLRADDADKYNLVLAADVFVYCSDLAPIAAASARVMKPGALFAFTVETHSGSGALLQDTLRYAHGEDHVRAAIDGAGLKLRHLVPVSTRTEKGVPVPGLLAIAAR
;
A
#
# COMPACT_ATOMS: atom_id res chain seq x y z
N SER A 1 29.49 -6.88 15.18
CA SER A 1 29.31 -7.18 13.76
C SER A 1 27.84 -7.04 13.45
N ASP A 2 27.44 -5.88 12.93
CA ASP A 2 26.11 -5.66 12.36
C ASP A 2 26.03 -6.46 11.06
N GLU A 3 25.53 -7.67 11.14
CA GLU A 3 25.02 -8.34 9.94
C GLU A 3 23.70 -7.64 9.58
N ALA A 4 23.77 -6.73 8.64
CA ALA A 4 22.60 -6.12 8.05
C ALA A 4 21.70 -7.25 7.49
N THR A 5 20.53 -7.43 8.06
CA THR A 5 19.53 -8.39 7.55
C THR A 5 19.27 -8.03 6.09
N PRO A 6 19.48 -8.95 5.13
CA PRO A 6 19.31 -8.62 3.73
C PRO A 6 17.87 -8.20 3.47
N ALA A 7 17.70 -7.05 2.81
CA ALA A 7 16.40 -6.59 2.34
C ALA A 7 15.80 -7.64 1.39
N MET A 8 14.49 -7.85 1.45
CA MET A 8 13.79 -8.73 0.50
C MET A 8 13.96 -8.19 -0.91
N THR A 9 14.43 -9.04 -1.83
CA THR A 9 14.56 -8.66 -3.25
C THR A 9 13.20 -8.62 -3.92
N GLY A 10 13.05 -7.72 -4.92
CA GLY A 10 11.85 -7.69 -5.75
C GLY A 10 11.55 -9.03 -6.42
N THR A 11 12.59 -9.77 -6.81
CA THR A 11 12.45 -11.12 -7.40
C THR A 11 11.81 -12.11 -6.43
N TYR A 12 12.22 -12.09 -5.16
CA TYR A 12 11.64 -12.95 -4.13
C TYR A 12 10.15 -12.63 -3.91
N VAL A 13 9.81 -11.36 -3.74
CA VAL A 13 8.44 -10.89 -3.53
C VAL A 13 7.56 -11.25 -4.73
N ARG A 14 8.05 -11.03 -5.96
CA ARG A 14 7.35 -11.40 -7.19
C ARG A 14 7.04 -12.89 -7.24
N ARG A 15 8.03 -13.76 -6.99
CA ARG A 15 7.83 -15.21 -6.98
C ARG A 15 6.83 -15.67 -5.93
N LEU A 16 6.90 -15.10 -4.74
CA LEU A 16 5.99 -15.40 -3.65
C LEU A 16 4.54 -15.11 -4.06
N PHE A 17 4.27 -13.95 -4.63
CA PHE A 17 2.93 -13.57 -5.05
C PHE A 17 2.45 -14.29 -6.31
N ASP A 18 3.29 -14.52 -7.29
CA ASP A 18 2.92 -15.32 -8.47
C ASP A 18 2.50 -16.74 -8.08
N GLN A 19 3.17 -17.34 -7.13
CA GLN A 19 2.86 -18.69 -6.64
C GLN A 19 1.52 -18.76 -5.90
N HIS A 20 1.14 -17.71 -5.16
CA HIS A 20 -0.06 -17.68 -4.32
C HIS A 20 -1.25 -16.94 -4.92
N ALA A 21 -1.07 -16.26 -6.07
CA ALA A 21 -2.11 -15.41 -6.66
C ALA A 21 -3.48 -16.08 -6.84
N PRO A 22 -3.60 -17.33 -7.33
CA PRO A 22 -4.92 -17.94 -7.55
C PRO A 22 -5.76 -18.15 -6.29
N GLU A 23 -5.13 -18.30 -5.12
CA GLU A 23 -5.78 -18.61 -3.84
C GLU A 23 -5.75 -17.42 -2.85
N PHE A 24 -5.19 -16.30 -3.27
CA PHE A 24 -4.84 -15.19 -2.40
C PHE A 24 -6.06 -14.57 -1.70
N ASP A 25 -7.15 -14.31 -2.42
CA ASP A 25 -8.35 -13.69 -1.87
C ASP A 25 -8.99 -14.56 -0.78
N ALA A 26 -9.11 -15.85 -1.03
CA ALA A 26 -9.68 -16.79 -0.06
C ALA A 26 -8.82 -16.87 1.22
N ALA A 27 -7.49 -16.86 1.07
CA ALA A 27 -6.56 -16.88 2.19
C ALA A 27 -6.64 -15.59 3.02
N LEU A 28 -6.64 -14.42 2.37
CA LEU A 28 -6.71 -13.12 3.07
C LEU A 28 -8.06 -12.89 3.74
N VAL A 29 -9.15 -13.00 3.00
CA VAL A 29 -10.48 -12.68 3.50
C VAL A 29 -10.98 -13.74 4.48
N GLY A 30 -10.78 -15.02 4.16
CA GLY A 30 -11.27 -16.11 4.98
C GLY A 30 -10.42 -16.41 6.22
N ARG A 31 -9.11 -16.58 6.06
CA ARG A 31 -8.21 -17.05 7.13
C ARG A 31 -7.61 -15.92 7.95
N LEU A 32 -7.28 -14.79 7.33
CA LEU A 32 -6.58 -13.67 7.96
C LEU A 32 -7.53 -12.53 8.35
N ASN A 33 -8.82 -12.64 8.04
CA ASN A 33 -9.81 -11.60 8.30
C ASN A 33 -9.33 -10.21 7.85
N TYR A 34 -8.89 -10.13 6.59
CA TYR A 34 -8.26 -8.94 6.03
C TYR A 34 -9.26 -7.80 5.83
N ARG A 35 -8.96 -6.64 6.38
CA ARG A 35 -9.83 -5.47 6.43
C ARG A 35 -9.18 -4.18 5.90
N GLY A 36 -7.98 -4.27 5.36
CA GLY A 36 -7.21 -3.11 4.91
C GLY A 36 -7.98 -2.16 3.98
N PRO A 37 -8.58 -2.65 2.89
CA PRO A 37 -9.33 -1.81 1.97
C PRO A 37 -10.50 -1.07 2.61
N GLU A 38 -11.26 -1.72 3.47
CA GLU A 38 -12.43 -1.12 4.15
C GLU A 38 -12.03 -0.02 5.13
N LEU A 39 -10.98 -0.25 5.91
CA LEU A 39 -10.45 0.72 6.88
C LEU A 39 -9.89 1.95 6.17
N LEU A 40 -9.15 1.75 5.08
CA LEU A 40 -8.62 2.84 4.25
C LEU A 40 -9.75 3.64 3.59
N LEU A 41 -10.73 2.97 3.02
CA LEU A 41 -11.87 3.62 2.37
C LEU A 41 -12.63 4.52 3.34
N LYS A 42 -12.92 4.00 4.53
CA LYS A 42 -13.60 4.78 5.59
C LYS A 42 -12.80 6.03 5.95
N ALA A 43 -11.51 5.88 6.24
CA ALA A 43 -10.65 6.99 6.64
C ALA A 43 -10.49 8.04 5.53
N VAL A 44 -10.31 7.62 4.28
CA VAL A 44 -10.18 8.53 3.13
C VAL A 44 -11.49 9.30 2.89
N ARG A 45 -12.64 8.63 2.95
CA ARG A 45 -13.94 9.30 2.77
C ARG A 45 -14.25 10.30 3.87
N GLU A 46 -13.84 10.04 5.10
CA GLU A 46 -13.99 10.99 6.20
C GLU A 46 -13.23 12.30 5.95
N LEU A 47 -12.07 12.24 5.27
CA LEU A 47 -11.27 13.42 4.94
C LEU A 47 -11.65 14.09 3.61
N ALA A 48 -12.02 13.32 2.60
CA ALA A 48 -12.14 13.78 1.21
C ALA A 48 -13.55 13.65 0.62
N GLY A 49 -14.48 13.03 1.35
CA GLY A 49 -15.84 12.78 0.85
C GLY A 49 -15.92 11.63 -0.14
N ASP A 50 -16.95 11.63 -0.97
CA ASP A 50 -17.32 10.51 -1.83
C ASP A 50 -16.86 10.64 -3.29
N ARG A 51 -16.15 11.71 -3.63
CA ARG A 51 -15.60 11.94 -4.97
C ARG A 51 -14.09 12.08 -4.87
N LEU A 52 -13.39 10.97 -5.12
CA LEU A 52 -11.97 10.85 -4.88
C LEU A 52 -11.12 11.12 -6.13
N GLY A 53 -11.73 11.30 -7.29
CA GLY A 53 -11.04 11.62 -8.55
C GLY A 53 -10.24 10.46 -9.13
N ALA A 54 -9.03 10.72 -9.61
CA ALA A 54 -8.14 9.71 -10.17
C ALA A 54 -7.32 9.06 -9.06
N MET A 55 -7.34 7.73 -9.00
CA MET A 55 -6.65 6.93 -7.98
C MET A 55 -5.60 6.02 -8.59
N LEU A 56 -4.47 5.91 -7.91
CA LEU A 56 -3.45 4.88 -8.12
C LEU A 56 -3.45 3.91 -6.94
N ASP A 57 -3.66 2.62 -7.24
CA ASP A 57 -3.59 1.51 -6.29
C ASP A 57 -2.22 0.85 -6.39
N LEU A 58 -1.30 1.25 -5.51
CA LEU A 58 0.06 0.72 -5.43
C LEU A 58 0.05 -0.67 -4.80
N GLY A 59 0.72 -1.62 -5.46
CA GLY A 59 0.72 -2.99 -4.99
C GLY A 59 -0.70 -3.55 -4.92
N CYS A 60 -1.47 -3.38 -5.98
CA CYS A 60 -2.91 -3.63 -6.01
C CYS A 60 -3.29 -5.10 -5.74
N GLY A 61 -2.33 -6.02 -5.80
CA GLY A 61 -2.59 -7.44 -5.61
C GLY A 61 -3.67 -7.93 -6.55
N THR A 62 -4.62 -8.66 -6.00
CA THR A 62 -5.76 -9.20 -6.75
C THR A 62 -6.89 -8.19 -6.99
N GLY A 63 -6.76 -6.96 -6.47
CA GLY A 63 -7.71 -5.89 -6.70
C GLY A 63 -8.78 -5.70 -5.62
N LEU A 64 -8.58 -6.19 -4.41
CA LEU A 64 -9.56 -6.04 -3.31
C LEU A 64 -9.83 -4.56 -2.98
N ALA A 65 -8.78 -3.73 -2.89
CA ALA A 65 -8.95 -2.29 -2.70
C ALA A 65 -9.60 -1.62 -3.91
N GLY A 66 -9.24 -2.03 -5.11
CA GLY A 66 -9.86 -1.51 -6.34
C GLY A 66 -11.37 -1.70 -6.37
N VAL A 67 -11.84 -2.88 -5.98
CA VAL A 67 -13.29 -3.17 -5.87
C VAL A 67 -13.94 -2.24 -4.85
N ALA A 68 -13.34 -2.05 -3.69
CA ALA A 68 -13.88 -1.20 -2.63
C ALA A 68 -13.94 0.29 -3.04
N PHE A 69 -12.89 0.80 -3.71
CA PHE A 69 -12.78 2.22 -4.06
C PHE A 69 -13.46 2.58 -5.39
N ARG A 70 -13.69 1.63 -6.30
CA ARG A 70 -14.24 1.91 -7.63
C ARG A 70 -15.46 2.82 -7.64
N PRO A 71 -16.47 2.65 -6.76
CA PRO A 71 -17.65 3.51 -6.75
C PRO A 71 -17.37 5.00 -6.46
N TYR A 72 -16.19 5.31 -5.91
CA TYR A 72 -15.83 6.64 -5.42
C TYR A 72 -14.79 7.35 -6.27
N VAL A 73 -14.29 6.71 -7.32
CA VAL A 73 -13.22 7.25 -8.19
C VAL A 73 -13.69 7.38 -9.64
N ASP A 74 -13.16 8.39 -10.33
CA ASP A 74 -13.45 8.61 -11.76
C ASP A 74 -12.56 7.72 -12.63
N ARG A 75 -11.30 7.53 -12.21
CA ARG A 75 -10.30 6.72 -12.88
C ARG A 75 -9.52 5.90 -11.88
N LEU A 76 -9.29 4.65 -12.18
CA LEU A 76 -8.58 3.72 -11.32
C LEU A 76 -7.44 3.04 -12.09
N ALA A 77 -6.21 3.36 -11.70
CA ALA A 77 -5.01 2.66 -12.14
C ALA A 77 -4.49 1.75 -11.03
N GLY A 78 -3.95 0.61 -11.38
CA GLY A 78 -3.31 -0.31 -10.44
C GLY A 78 -1.98 -0.84 -10.98
N MET A 79 -1.07 -1.16 -10.08
CA MET A 79 0.18 -1.81 -10.41
C MET A 79 0.59 -2.79 -9.32
N ASP A 80 1.28 -3.83 -9.70
CA ASP A 80 1.84 -4.84 -8.80
C ASP A 80 3.11 -5.44 -9.44
N ILE A 81 4.02 -5.93 -8.60
CA ILE A 81 5.22 -6.59 -9.10
C ILE A 81 4.92 -7.97 -9.71
N SER A 82 3.82 -8.60 -9.30
CA SER A 82 3.42 -9.94 -9.71
C SER A 82 2.49 -9.91 -10.92
N PRO A 83 2.90 -10.44 -12.09
CA PRO A 83 2.01 -10.65 -13.23
C PRO A 83 0.79 -11.52 -12.89
N GLY A 84 0.94 -12.53 -12.01
CA GLY A 84 -0.16 -13.38 -11.55
C GLY A 84 -1.20 -12.61 -10.77
N MET A 85 -0.79 -11.67 -9.91
CA MET A 85 -1.70 -10.76 -9.21
C MET A 85 -2.44 -9.84 -10.19
N ILE A 86 -1.74 -9.29 -11.16
CA ILE A 86 -2.35 -8.43 -12.19
C ILE A 86 -3.40 -9.17 -13.00
N GLU A 87 -3.20 -10.44 -13.32
CA GLU A 87 -4.24 -11.26 -13.96
C GLU A 87 -5.49 -11.38 -13.10
N GLN A 88 -5.34 -11.63 -11.80
CA GLN A 88 -6.46 -11.69 -10.87
C GLN A 88 -7.18 -10.34 -10.75
N ALA A 89 -6.44 -9.25 -10.67
CA ALA A 89 -6.99 -7.90 -10.65
C ALA A 89 -7.77 -7.57 -11.94
N ARG A 90 -7.22 -7.95 -13.10
CA ARG A 90 -7.86 -7.76 -14.39
C ARG A 90 -9.20 -8.50 -14.48
N ALA A 91 -9.29 -9.70 -13.92
CA ALA A 91 -10.51 -10.50 -13.91
C ALA A 91 -11.64 -9.83 -13.11
N LYS A 92 -11.36 -8.93 -12.18
CA LYS A 92 -12.37 -8.17 -11.44
C LYS A 92 -13.02 -7.04 -12.25
N ASN A 93 -12.40 -6.66 -13.36
CA ASN A 93 -12.93 -5.71 -14.33
C ASN A 93 -13.33 -4.35 -13.74
N VAL A 94 -12.53 -3.85 -12.79
CA VAL A 94 -12.75 -2.53 -12.15
C VAL A 94 -11.67 -1.51 -12.45
N TYR A 95 -10.49 -1.93 -12.94
CA TYR A 95 -9.38 -1.04 -13.25
C TYR A 95 -9.45 -0.53 -14.68
N ASP A 96 -9.17 0.76 -14.87
CA ASP A 96 -8.97 1.38 -16.19
C ASP A 96 -7.59 1.07 -16.77
N GLU A 97 -6.58 0.97 -15.90
CA GLU A 97 -5.20 0.61 -16.26
C GLU A 97 -4.61 -0.35 -15.23
N LEU A 98 -3.84 -1.33 -15.71
CA LEU A 98 -3.08 -2.25 -14.87
C LEU A 98 -1.68 -2.47 -15.46
N ALA A 99 -0.67 -2.49 -14.60
CA ALA A 99 0.72 -2.74 -14.98
C ALA A 99 1.42 -3.67 -14.00
N ALA A 100 2.19 -4.63 -14.53
CA ALA A 100 3.13 -5.42 -13.75
C ALA A 100 4.50 -4.74 -13.79
N ALA A 101 4.97 -4.24 -12.65
CA ALA A 101 6.23 -3.49 -12.56
C ALA A 101 6.73 -3.43 -11.12
N ASP A 102 8.02 -3.13 -10.95
CA ASP A 102 8.56 -2.69 -9.67
C ASP A 102 7.92 -1.37 -9.24
N LEU A 103 7.62 -1.22 -7.97
CA LEU A 103 6.88 -0.07 -7.43
C LEU A 103 7.60 1.26 -7.69
N LEU A 104 8.89 1.35 -7.37
CA LEU A 104 9.66 2.58 -7.57
C LEU A 104 9.89 2.88 -9.05
N GLU A 105 10.16 1.88 -9.87
CA GLU A 105 10.28 2.03 -11.32
C GLU A 105 8.98 2.58 -11.92
N PHE A 106 7.85 2.02 -11.52
CA PHE A 106 6.54 2.51 -11.96
C PHE A 106 6.31 3.97 -11.58
N LEU A 107 6.49 4.32 -10.31
CA LEU A 107 6.28 5.68 -9.81
C LEU A 107 7.20 6.71 -10.46
N ARG A 108 8.46 6.34 -10.73
CA ARG A 108 9.44 7.23 -11.37
C ARG A 108 9.19 7.43 -12.86
N ALA A 109 8.58 6.45 -13.52
CA ALA A 109 8.25 6.51 -14.94
C ALA A 109 6.90 7.16 -15.22
N ASP A 110 5.99 7.23 -14.24
CA ASP A 110 4.66 7.81 -14.40
C ASP A 110 4.71 9.35 -14.42
N ASP A 111 3.64 9.95 -14.93
CA ASP A 111 3.54 11.39 -15.05
C ASP A 111 3.41 12.09 -13.69
N ALA A 112 4.03 13.25 -13.55
CA ALA A 112 3.83 14.10 -12.39
C ALA A 112 2.40 14.65 -12.35
N ASP A 113 1.92 14.97 -11.14
CA ASP A 113 0.63 15.63 -10.92
C ASP A 113 -0.55 14.91 -11.59
N LYS A 114 -0.59 13.59 -11.49
CA LYS A 114 -1.56 12.74 -12.20
C LYS A 114 -2.74 12.29 -11.34
N TYR A 115 -2.50 12.01 -10.05
CA TYR A 115 -3.49 11.38 -9.18
C TYR A 115 -4.00 12.29 -8.08
N ASN A 116 -5.28 12.13 -7.73
CA ASN A 116 -5.90 12.73 -6.56
C ASN A 116 -5.74 11.87 -5.30
N LEU A 117 -5.55 10.57 -5.47
CA LEU A 117 -5.36 9.61 -4.40
C LEU A 117 -4.32 8.57 -4.82
N VAL A 118 -3.29 8.38 -4.00
CA VAL A 118 -2.36 7.26 -4.08
C VAL A 118 -2.60 6.38 -2.86
N LEU A 119 -2.93 5.12 -3.08
CA LEU A 119 -3.28 4.16 -2.04
C LEU A 119 -2.27 3.02 -2.00
N ALA A 120 -1.90 2.57 -0.81
CA ALA A 120 -1.12 1.36 -0.62
C ALA A 120 -1.65 0.56 0.57
N ALA A 121 -2.40 -0.49 0.29
CA ALA A 121 -3.02 -1.35 1.30
C ALA A 121 -2.09 -2.52 1.64
N ASP A 122 -1.40 -2.45 2.77
CA ASP A 122 -0.47 -3.47 3.29
C ASP A 122 0.64 -3.90 2.31
N VAL A 123 1.15 -2.95 1.54
CA VAL A 123 2.21 -3.16 0.54
C VAL A 123 3.60 -3.00 1.15
N PHE A 124 3.75 -2.05 2.07
CA PHE A 124 5.07 -1.62 2.58
C PHE A 124 5.68 -2.59 3.59
N VAL A 125 4.98 -3.65 3.90
CA VAL A 125 5.51 -4.79 4.67
C VAL A 125 6.67 -5.50 3.96
N TYR A 126 6.85 -5.26 2.66
CA TYR A 126 7.97 -5.77 1.87
C TYR A 126 9.05 -4.71 1.59
N CYS A 127 8.91 -3.52 2.15
CA CYS A 127 9.80 -2.39 1.93
C CYS A 127 10.50 -2.01 3.24
N SER A 128 11.84 -1.97 3.23
CA SER A 128 12.62 -1.60 4.42
C SER A 128 12.67 -0.09 4.63
N ASP A 129 12.61 0.72 3.56
CA ASP A 129 12.70 2.17 3.61
C ASP A 129 11.51 2.81 2.89
N LEU A 130 10.73 3.60 3.62
CA LEU A 130 9.58 4.31 3.09
C LEU A 130 9.94 5.65 2.43
N ALA A 131 11.11 6.21 2.70
CA ALA A 131 11.47 7.54 2.23
C ALA A 131 11.44 7.69 0.69
N PRO A 132 12.09 6.80 -0.10
CA PRO A 132 12.03 6.90 -1.56
C PRO A 132 10.63 6.68 -2.12
N ILE A 133 9.83 5.83 -1.48
CA ILE A 133 8.45 5.54 -1.90
C ILE A 133 7.56 6.76 -1.67
N ALA A 134 7.65 7.37 -0.51
CA ALA A 134 6.90 8.59 -0.19
C ALA A 134 7.26 9.75 -1.14
N ALA A 135 8.54 9.94 -1.42
CA ALA A 135 9.01 10.98 -2.35
C ALA A 135 8.49 10.73 -3.78
N ALA A 136 8.58 9.50 -4.28
CA ALA A 136 8.09 9.14 -5.61
C ALA A 136 6.57 9.23 -5.71
N SER A 137 5.85 8.87 -4.65
CA SER A 137 4.39 9.03 -4.56
C SER A 137 3.97 10.50 -4.59
N ALA A 138 4.66 11.36 -3.83
CA ALA A 138 4.40 12.80 -3.82
C ALA A 138 4.52 13.43 -5.21
N ARG A 139 5.48 12.99 -6.01
CA ARG A 139 5.68 13.50 -7.38
C ARG A 139 4.48 13.26 -8.30
N VAL A 140 3.85 12.09 -8.21
CA VAL A 140 2.69 11.74 -9.05
C VAL A 140 1.35 12.24 -8.51
N MET A 141 1.34 12.80 -7.30
CA MET A 141 0.16 13.38 -6.67
C MET A 141 -0.08 14.80 -7.18
N LYS A 142 -1.33 15.13 -7.47
CA LYS A 142 -1.76 16.51 -7.73
C LYS A 142 -1.65 17.36 -6.45
N PRO A 143 -1.53 18.69 -6.55
CA PRO A 143 -1.72 19.57 -5.40
C PRO A 143 -3.05 19.27 -4.70
N GLY A 144 -3.01 19.10 -3.37
CA GLY A 144 -4.18 18.71 -2.56
C GLY A 144 -4.53 17.23 -2.56
N ALA A 145 -3.82 16.40 -3.30
CA ALA A 145 -4.03 14.95 -3.32
C ALA A 145 -3.66 14.30 -1.98
N LEU A 146 -4.20 13.11 -1.76
CA LEU A 146 -3.94 12.30 -0.57
C LEU A 146 -3.08 11.07 -0.91
N PHE A 147 -2.19 10.74 0.01
CA PHE A 147 -1.44 9.49 0.07
C PHE A 147 -1.91 8.72 1.30
N ALA A 148 -2.60 7.61 1.09
CA ALA A 148 -3.20 6.80 2.15
C ALA A 148 -2.61 5.38 2.11
N PHE A 149 -2.12 4.90 3.25
CA PHE A 149 -1.50 3.59 3.32
C PHE A 149 -1.60 2.97 4.71
N THR A 150 -1.39 1.67 4.76
CA THR A 150 -1.25 0.91 6.00
C THR A 150 0.12 0.25 6.07
N VAL A 151 0.65 0.14 7.28
CA VAL A 151 1.89 -0.58 7.60
C VAL A 151 1.66 -1.48 8.80
N GLU A 152 2.44 -2.55 8.92
CA GLU A 152 2.62 -3.20 10.21
C GLU A 152 3.57 -2.34 11.04
N THR A 153 3.37 -2.32 12.35
CA THR A 153 4.13 -1.45 13.24
C THR A 153 4.70 -2.20 14.44
N HIS A 154 5.67 -1.58 15.09
CA HIS A 154 6.25 -2.00 16.36
C HIS A 154 6.50 -0.78 17.24
N SER A 155 6.73 -1.02 18.53
CA SER A 155 6.90 0.05 19.51
C SER A 155 8.27 0.74 19.50
N GLY A 156 9.23 0.18 18.74
CA GLY A 156 10.58 0.71 18.60
C GLY A 156 10.70 1.71 17.46
N SER A 157 11.94 2.03 17.12
CA SER A 157 12.31 2.99 16.08
C SER A 157 12.63 2.30 14.73
N GLY A 158 12.38 3.00 13.64
CA GLY A 158 12.76 2.55 12.29
C GLY A 158 11.99 1.35 11.78
N ALA A 159 12.52 0.70 10.74
CA ALA A 159 11.99 -0.52 10.16
C ALA A 159 12.62 -1.75 10.79
N LEU A 160 11.78 -2.75 11.10
CA LEU A 160 12.19 -4.01 11.69
C LEU A 160 11.71 -5.18 10.83
N LEU A 161 12.63 -6.03 10.37
CA LEU A 161 12.25 -7.28 9.72
C LEU A 161 11.83 -8.30 10.79
N GLN A 162 10.57 -8.70 10.75
CA GLN A 162 9.97 -9.64 11.69
C GLN A 162 10.24 -11.10 11.28
N ASP A 163 10.01 -12.04 12.19
CA ASP A 163 10.12 -13.49 11.91
C ASP A 163 9.16 -13.96 10.81
N THR A 164 8.07 -13.22 10.59
CA THR A 164 7.13 -13.42 9.49
C THR A 164 7.69 -13.04 8.12
N LEU A 165 8.93 -12.55 8.04
CA LEU A 165 9.56 -11.97 6.84
C LEU A 165 8.80 -10.74 6.29
N ARG A 166 8.15 -10.00 7.17
CA ARG A 166 7.44 -8.75 6.87
C ARG A 166 8.07 -7.63 7.70
N TYR A 167 8.26 -6.46 7.09
CA TYR A 167 8.75 -5.29 7.80
C TYR A 167 7.64 -4.64 8.61
N ALA A 168 7.94 -4.37 9.89
CA ALA A 168 7.16 -3.47 10.71
C ALA A 168 7.84 -2.09 10.75
N HIS A 169 7.06 -1.04 10.62
CA HIS A 169 7.56 0.35 10.60
C HIS A 169 7.14 1.06 11.87
N GLY A 170 8.12 1.60 12.60
CA GLY A 170 7.86 2.46 13.75
C GLY A 170 7.18 3.76 13.33
N GLU A 171 6.44 4.36 14.23
CA GLU A 171 5.74 5.64 13.97
C GLU A 171 6.70 6.74 13.52
N ASP A 172 7.90 6.80 14.12
CA ASP A 172 8.97 7.74 13.76
C ASP A 172 9.42 7.60 12.30
N HIS A 173 9.53 6.35 11.82
CA HIS A 173 9.90 6.06 10.44
C HIS A 173 8.83 6.53 9.45
N VAL A 174 7.55 6.29 9.77
CA VAL A 174 6.42 6.78 8.96
C VAL A 174 6.41 8.31 8.90
N ARG A 175 6.52 8.99 10.03
CA ARG A 175 6.55 10.45 10.10
C ARG A 175 7.72 11.06 9.33
N ALA A 176 8.91 10.48 9.47
CA ALA A 176 10.11 10.96 8.77
C ALA A 176 9.98 10.80 7.25
N ALA A 177 9.41 9.71 6.76
CA ALA A 177 9.19 9.49 5.33
C ALA A 177 8.19 10.52 4.75
N ILE A 178 7.11 10.80 5.46
CA ILE A 178 6.10 11.79 5.05
C ILE A 178 6.70 13.20 5.02
N ASP A 179 7.40 13.59 6.08
CA ASP A 179 8.05 14.91 6.16
C ASP A 179 9.12 15.08 5.08
N GLY A 180 9.96 14.07 4.88
CA GLY A 180 11.01 14.07 3.86
C GLY A 180 10.48 14.17 2.42
N ALA A 181 9.26 13.72 2.18
CA ALA A 181 8.59 13.85 0.89
C ALA A 181 7.90 15.22 0.69
N GLY A 182 7.93 16.09 1.67
CA GLY A 182 7.23 17.38 1.63
C GLY A 182 5.71 17.25 1.78
N LEU A 183 5.24 16.12 2.25
CA LEU A 183 3.83 15.87 2.51
C LEU A 183 3.46 16.28 3.95
N LYS A 184 2.19 16.57 4.16
CA LYS A 184 1.65 16.92 5.47
C LYS A 184 0.80 15.78 6.00
N LEU A 185 1.19 15.21 7.15
CA LEU A 185 0.41 14.16 7.80
C LEU A 185 -0.94 14.71 8.29
N ARG A 186 -2.02 14.08 7.86
CA ARG A 186 -3.40 14.45 8.19
C ARG A 186 -4.06 13.48 9.15
N HIS A 187 -3.64 12.23 9.12
CA HIS A 187 -4.22 11.16 9.91
C HIS A 187 -3.19 10.08 10.16
N LEU A 188 -3.05 9.65 11.40
CA LEU A 188 -2.16 8.56 11.79
C LEU A 188 -2.78 7.86 13.01
N VAL A 189 -3.30 6.67 12.81
CA VAL A 189 -4.01 5.93 13.86
C VAL A 189 -3.56 4.47 13.90
N PRO A 190 -3.53 3.88 15.10
CA PRO A 190 -3.38 2.43 15.25
C PRO A 190 -4.54 1.70 14.61
N VAL A 191 -4.25 0.67 13.83
CA VAL A 191 -5.23 -0.23 13.22
C VAL A 191 -4.70 -1.65 13.23
N SER A 192 -5.59 -2.62 13.01
CA SER A 192 -5.19 -3.96 12.60
C SER A 192 -5.94 -4.30 11.32
N THR A 193 -5.21 -4.52 10.23
CA THR A 193 -5.80 -4.84 8.93
C THR A 193 -6.05 -6.33 8.76
N ARG A 194 -5.39 -7.17 9.55
CA ARG A 194 -5.52 -8.62 9.51
C ARG A 194 -5.25 -9.26 10.87
N THR A 195 -5.62 -10.52 11.00
CA THR A 195 -5.23 -11.37 12.14
C THR A 195 -4.18 -12.39 11.68
N GLU A 196 -3.38 -12.85 12.62
CA GLU A 196 -2.48 -13.98 12.45
C GLU A 196 -2.70 -14.95 13.60
N LYS A 197 -3.05 -16.20 13.29
CA LYS A 197 -3.43 -17.22 14.30
C LYS A 197 -4.48 -16.69 15.29
N GLY A 198 -5.46 -15.91 14.78
CA GLY A 198 -6.53 -15.32 15.58
C GLY A 198 -6.14 -14.06 16.37
N VAL A 199 -4.89 -13.61 16.31
CA VAL A 199 -4.40 -12.42 17.02
C VAL A 199 -4.30 -11.24 16.05
N PRO A 200 -4.88 -10.05 16.38
CA PRO A 200 -4.72 -8.87 15.57
C PRO A 200 -3.26 -8.46 15.41
N VAL A 201 -2.82 -8.22 14.18
CA VAL A 201 -1.46 -7.73 13.89
C VAL A 201 -1.42 -6.22 14.09
N PRO A 202 -0.52 -5.68 14.93
CA PRO A 202 -0.42 -4.25 15.15
C PRO A 202 -0.03 -3.51 13.87
N GLY A 203 -0.75 -2.45 13.54
CA GLY A 203 -0.49 -1.63 12.37
C GLY A 203 -0.80 -0.16 12.58
N LEU A 204 -0.47 0.64 11.58
CA LEU A 204 -0.82 2.06 11.48
C LEU A 204 -1.50 2.31 10.13
N LEU A 205 -2.52 3.16 10.18
CA LEU A 205 -3.12 3.76 8.99
C LEU A 205 -2.70 5.22 8.94
N ALA A 206 -2.07 5.62 7.84
CA ALA A 206 -1.58 6.97 7.63
C ALA A 206 -2.22 7.59 6.40
N ILE A 207 -2.59 8.86 6.50
CA ILE A 207 -3.01 9.69 5.36
C ILE A 207 -2.25 10.99 5.41
N ALA A 208 -1.59 11.33 4.31
CA ALA A 208 -0.84 12.55 4.13
C ALA A 208 -1.33 13.31 2.90
N ALA A 209 -1.23 14.64 2.91
CA ALA A 209 -1.65 15.51 1.82
C ALA A 209 -0.46 16.20 1.17
N ARG A 210 -0.55 16.41 -0.14
CA ARG A 210 0.39 17.27 -0.89
C ARG A 210 -0.04 18.74 -0.88
#